data_8a1b0b13b8e57de9681207d651974e4e
#
_entry.id   8a1b0b13b8e57de9681207d651974e4e
#
_cell.length_a   1.000
_cell.length_b   1.000
_cell.length_c   1.000
_cell.angle_alpha   90.00
_cell.angle_beta   90.00
_cell.angle_gamma   90.00
#
_symmetry.space_group_name_H-M   'P 1'
#
loop_
_entity.id
_entity.type
_entity.pdbx_description
1 polymer ?
#
loop_
_entity_poly.entity_id
_entity_poly.type
_entity_poly.pdbx_seq_one_letter_code
_entity_poly.pdbx_strand_id
1 'polypeptide(L)'
;MTIHSLPRNRAIIMLAILILAAAASVPFIVSAQDASPEASPVDSNDPVLVRGEEIFNNVCIACHQPDGKGVEGIYLPLAGNPLVTLEDPTYLITTILNGRGGMPRFDTTYSDEDIAAIATFVRQAWDNDAAPVTAEQVAEVRASFAPPAVNTPVGQKPEGTGRSTPEMNASPVASPVATPAA
;
A
#
# COMPACT_ATOMS: atom_id res chain seq x y z
N MET A 1 -9.56 83.13 -28.75
CA MET A 1 -9.27 81.71 -28.66
C MET A 1 -9.06 81.38 -27.17
N THR A 2 -10.11 80.90 -26.48
CA THR A 2 -10.12 80.72 -25.02
C THR A 2 -9.86 79.22 -24.71
N ILE A 3 -8.70 78.93 -24.21
CA ILE A 3 -8.35 77.55 -23.81
C ILE A 3 -8.94 77.30 -22.43
N HIS A 4 -10.05 76.54 -22.40
CA HIS A 4 -10.59 76.08 -21.13
C HIS A 4 -9.63 75.06 -20.47
N SER A 5 -8.95 75.51 -19.40
CA SER A 5 -8.18 74.66 -18.56
C SER A 5 -9.11 73.69 -17.82
N LEU A 6 -9.03 72.41 -18.11
CA LEU A 6 -9.70 71.38 -17.35
C LEU A 6 -9.23 71.39 -15.90
N PRO A 7 -10.10 71.36 -14.90
CA PRO A 7 -9.69 71.38 -13.49
C PRO A 7 -8.86 70.11 -13.18
N ARG A 8 -7.68 70.37 -12.62
CA ARG A 8 -6.67 69.35 -12.21
C ARG A 8 -7.26 68.20 -11.42
N ASN A 9 -8.37 68.39 -10.74
CA ASN A 9 -9.07 67.37 -9.97
C ASN A 9 -9.71 66.28 -10.84
N ARG A 10 -10.18 66.59 -12.07
CA ARG A 10 -10.79 65.59 -12.97
C ARG A 10 -9.74 64.61 -13.53
N ALA A 11 -8.52 65.14 -13.79
CA ALA A 11 -7.41 64.27 -14.25
C ALA A 11 -6.95 63.28 -13.15
N ILE A 12 -6.93 63.75 -11.91
CA ILE A 12 -6.56 62.91 -10.76
C ILE A 12 -7.64 61.85 -10.50
N ILE A 13 -8.92 62.20 -10.60
CA ILE A 13 -10.02 61.28 -10.42
C ILE A 13 -10.04 60.20 -11.51
N MET A 14 -9.80 60.58 -12.78
CA MET A 14 -9.71 59.63 -13.89
C MET A 14 -8.50 58.69 -13.73
N LEU A 15 -7.37 59.17 -13.27
CA LEU A 15 -6.20 58.37 -13.00
C LEU A 15 -6.44 57.38 -11.84
N ALA A 16 -7.14 57.81 -10.79
CA ALA A 16 -7.51 56.96 -9.66
C ALA A 16 -8.48 55.85 -10.03
N ILE A 17 -9.44 56.11 -10.91
CA ILE A 17 -10.41 55.15 -11.42
C ILE A 17 -9.72 54.10 -12.33
N LEU A 18 -8.72 54.54 -13.14
CA LEU A 18 -7.96 53.63 -14.01
C LEU A 18 -7.09 52.68 -13.22
N ILE A 19 -6.51 53.14 -12.11
CA ILE A 19 -5.67 52.31 -11.19
C ILE A 19 -6.55 51.31 -10.44
N LEU A 20 -7.79 51.70 -10.04
CA LEU A 20 -8.70 50.80 -9.33
C LEU A 20 -9.27 49.68 -10.23
N ALA A 21 -9.44 49.95 -11.55
CA ALA A 21 -9.89 48.97 -12.51
C ALA A 21 -8.82 47.92 -12.87
N ALA A 22 -7.54 48.23 -12.71
CA ALA A 22 -6.44 47.29 -13.00
C ALA A 22 -6.21 46.26 -11.86
N ALA A 23 -6.74 46.53 -10.65
CA ALA A 23 -6.54 45.62 -9.50
C ALA A 23 -7.51 44.42 -9.43
N ALA A 24 -8.51 44.35 -10.34
CA ALA A 24 -9.57 43.33 -10.31
C ALA A 24 -9.30 42.11 -11.19
N SER A 25 -8.11 41.98 -11.80
CA SER A 25 -7.77 40.86 -12.69
C SER A 25 -6.62 40.03 -12.13
N VAL A 26 -6.68 39.63 -10.85
CA VAL A 26 -5.84 38.56 -10.35
C VAL A 26 -6.53 37.26 -10.72
N PRO A 27 -5.99 36.44 -11.66
CA PRO A 27 -6.50 35.10 -11.87
C PRO A 27 -6.32 34.35 -10.54
N PHE A 28 -7.43 33.91 -9.97
CA PHE A 28 -7.41 32.97 -8.85
C PHE A 28 -6.82 31.67 -9.39
N ILE A 29 -5.49 31.52 -9.31
CA ILE A 29 -4.85 30.24 -9.53
C ILE A 29 -5.29 29.40 -8.33
N VAL A 30 -6.33 28.59 -8.52
CA VAL A 30 -6.61 27.47 -7.65
C VAL A 30 -5.44 26.53 -7.85
N SER A 31 -4.40 26.68 -7.04
CA SER A 31 -3.46 25.60 -6.82
C SER A 31 -4.28 24.45 -6.26
N ALA A 32 -4.50 23.42 -7.08
CA ALA A 32 -4.79 22.10 -6.54
C ALA A 32 -3.57 21.79 -5.65
N GLN A 33 -3.73 22.05 -4.36
CA GLN A 33 -2.84 21.49 -3.37
C GLN A 33 -3.10 20.00 -3.44
N ASP A 34 -2.13 19.25 -3.98
CA ASP A 34 -1.97 17.85 -3.64
C ASP A 34 -2.06 17.80 -2.12
N ALA A 35 -3.21 17.37 -1.63
CA ALA A 35 -3.40 17.06 -0.24
C ALA A 35 -2.56 15.79 -0.01
N SER A 36 -1.28 15.98 0.29
CA SER A 36 -0.54 14.99 1.04
C SER A 36 -1.40 14.70 2.27
N PRO A 37 -1.82 13.48 2.52
CA PRO A 37 -2.58 13.18 3.72
C PRO A 37 -1.70 13.54 4.92
N GLU A 38 -1.98 14.68 5.54
CA GLU A 38 -1.44 14.98 6.86
C GLU A 38 -1.85 13.82 7.77
N ALA A 39 -0.86 13.20 8.38
CA ALA A 39 -1.08 12.15 9.36
C ALA A 39 -1.99 12.71 10.45
N SER A 40 -3.27 12.35 10.38
CA SER A 40 -4.23 12.65 11.45
C SER A 40 -3.76 11.92 12.71
N PRO A 41 -4.00 12.48 13.91
CA PRO A 41 -3.71 11.77 15.15
C PRO A 41 -4.35 10.39 15.09
N VAL A 42 -3.56 9.36 15.38
CA VAL A 42 -4.00 7.96 15.35
C VAL A 42 -5.14 7.80 16.34
N ASP A 43 -6.36 7.64 15.82
CA ASP A 43 -7.51 7.28 16.67
C ASP A 43 -7.44 5.77 16.92
N SER A 44 -7.25 5.38 18.19
CA SER A 44 -7.22 3.97 18.59
C SER A 44 -8.53 3.21 18.30
N ASN A 45 -9.59 3.93 17.89
CA ASN A 45 -10.85 3.35 17.45
C ASN A 45 -10.96 3.30 15.90
N ASP A 46 -9.89 3.65 15.15
CA ASP A 46 -9.88 3.52 13.70
C ASP A 46 -10.10 2.04 13.34
N PRO A 47 -11.15 1.71 12.58
CA PRO A 47 -11.45 0.32 12.22
C PRO A 47 -10.31 -0.37 11.46
N VAL A 48 -9.47 0.38 10.75
CA VAL A 48 -8.29 -0.16 10.05
C VAL A 48 -7.24 -0.61 11.08
N LEU A 49 -6.98 0.22 12.09
CA LEU A 49 -6.04 -0.12 13.16
C LEU A 49 -6.53 -1.30 13.99
N VAL A 50 -7.80 -1.29 14.39
CA VAL A 50 -8.41 -2.40 15.13
C VAL A 50 -8.32 -3.70 14.36
N ARG A 51 -8.58 -3.67 13.04
CA ARG A 51 -8.47 -4.85 12.19
C ARG A 51 -7.02 -5.33 12.06
N GLY A 52 -6.08 -4.41 11.87
CA GLY A 52 -4.64 -4.72 11.79
C GLY A 52 -4.12 -5.35 13.08
N GLU A 53 -4.50 -4.79 14.22
CA GLU A 53 -4.17 -5.32 15.55
C GLU A 53 -4.74 -6.72 15.76
N GLU A 54 -6.01 -6.94 15.39
CA GLU A 54 -6.65 -8.26 15.47
C GLU A 54 -5.85 -9.32 14.72
N ILE A 55 -5.49 -9.05 13.46
CA ILE A 55 -4.74 -10.01 12.64
C ILE A 55 -3.34 -10.20 13.21
N PHE A 56 -2.67 -9.12 13.63
CA PHE A 56 -1.37 -9.19 14.25
C PHE A 56 -1.36 -10.10 15.48
N ASN A 57 -2.31 -9.91 16.37
CA ASN A 57 -2.44 -10.68 17.61
C ASN A 57 -2.80 -12.16 17.37
N ASN A 58 -3.43 -12.48 16.26
CA ASN A 58 -3.77 -13.86 15.93
C ASN A 58 -2.67 -14.63 15.20
N VAL A 59 -1.80 -13.94 14.46
CA VAL A 59 -0.85 -14.60 13.56
C VAL A 59 0.58 -14.09 13.75
N CYS A 60 0.80 -12.79 13.64
CA CYS A 60 2.14 -12.19 13.57
C CYS A 60 2.87 -12.21 14.92
N ILE A 61 2.11 -12.12 16.01
CA ILE A 61 2.60 -12.10 17.40
C ILE A 61 3.45 -13.32 17.75
N ALA A 62 3.21 -14.45 17.11
CA ALA A 62 3.95 -15.71 17.38
C ALA A 62 5.47 -15.54 17.16
N CYS A 63 5.86 -14.71 16.21
CA CYS A 63 7.26 -14.42 15.91
C CYS A 63 7.68 -13.01 16.36
N HIS A 64 6.80 -12.01 16.15
CA HIS A 64 7.16 -10.61 16.39
C HIS A 64 6.89 -10.14 17.80
N GLN A 65 6.28 -10.96 18.65
CA GLN A 65 5.96 -10.72 20.06
C GLN A 65 4.96 -9.54 20.25
N PRO A 66 4.25 -9.44 21.39
CA PRO A 66 3.24 -8.41 21.59
C PRO A 66 3.81 -6.99 21.69
N ASP A 67 5.10 -6.87 22.01
CA ASP A 67 5.82 -5.59 22.09
C ASP A 67 6.53 -5.21 20.77
N GLY A 68 6.34 -6.00 19.73
CA GLY A 68 6.96 -5.77 18.41
C GLY A 68 8.47 -5.94 18.37
N LYS A 69 9.13 -6.42 19.46
CA LYS A 69 10.60 -6.54 19.52
C LYS A 69 11.13 -7.82 18.90
N GLY A 70 10.26 -8.75 18.56
CA GLY A 70 10.67 -10.03 18.01
C GLY A 70 11.47 -10.88 18.99
N VAL A 71 12.39 -11.66 18.48
CA VAL A 71 13.33 -12.50 19.27
C VAL A 71 14.73 -12.23 18.79
N GLU A 72 15.58 -11.76 19.69
CA GLU A 72 16.96 -11.39 19.36
C GLU A 72 17.72 -12.54 18.65
N GLY A 73 18.34 -12.21 17.53
CA GLY A 73 19.08 -13.16 16.69
C GLY A 73 18.22 -14.11 15.85
N ILE A 74 16.88 -14.10 16.02
CA ILE A 74 15.95 -15.00 15.30
C ILE A 74 14.93 -14.19 14.49
N TYR A 75 14.16 -13.33 15.15
CA TYR A 75 13.12 -12.52 14.51
C TYR A 75 13.40 -11.05 14.72
N LEU A 76 13.52 -10.31 13.62
CA LEU A 76 13.81 -8.88 13.66
C LEU A 76 12.68 -8.08 14.34
N PRO A 77 13.03 -7.02 15.10
CA PRO A 77 12.06 -6.14 15.69
C PRO A 77 11.27 -5.38 14.62
N LEU A 78 10.00 -5.13 14.91
CA LEU A 78 9.13 -4.20 14.18
C LEU A 78 9.10 -2.83 14.87
N ALA A 79 9.12 -2.85 16.22
CA ALA A 79 9.20 -1.64 17.03
C ALA A 79 10.50 -0.89 16.77
N GLY A 80 10.41 0.39 16.39
CA GLY A 80 11.55 1.25 16.10
C GLY A 80 12.37 0.84 14.87
N ASN A 81 11.86 -0.03 14.01
CA ASN A 81 12.58 -0.49 12.83
C ASN A 81 12.44 0.50 11.67
N PRO A 82 13.54 1.11 11.20
CA PRO A 82 13.47 2.11 10.12
C PRO A 82 12.95 1.56 8.79
N LEU A 83 13.02 0.25 8.54
CA LEU A 83 12.43 -0.36 7.33
C LEU A 83 10.91 -0.46 7.40
N VAL A 84 10.33 -0.46 8.60
CA VAL A 84 8.88 -0.42 8.83
C VAL A 84 8.33 0.98 8.62
N THR A 85 9.08 1.99 9.01
CA THR A 85 8.67 3.40 8.99
C THR A 85 9.15 4.19 7.76
N LEU A 86 9.66 3.50 6.73
CA LEU A 86 9.98 4.16 5.45
C LEU A 86 8.76 4.94 4.93
N GLU A 87 8.99 6.09 4.31
CA GLU A 87 7.94 6.88 3.67
C GLU A 87 7.21 6.05 2.60
N ASP A 88 7.96 5.36 1.75
CA ASP A 88 7.43 4.38 0.80
C ASP A 88 7.25 3.02 1.49
N PRO A 89 6.00 2.53 1.68
CA PRO A 89 5.72 1.27 2.37
C PRO A 89 5.97 0.02 1.51
N THR A 90 6.39 0.16 0.25
CA THR A 90 6.54 -0.95 -0.70
C THR A 90 7.38 -2.11 -0.15
N TYR A 91 8.46 -1.80 0.57
CA TYR A 91 9.28 -2.84 1.18
C TYR A 91 8.53 -3.66 2.24
N LEU A 92 7.77 -3.01 3.11
CA LEU A 92 6.96 -3.66 4.13
C LEU A 92 5.85 -4.50 3.50
N ILE A 93 5.09 -3.93 2.56
CA ILE A 93 4.02 -4.61 1.83
C ILE A 93 4.58 -5.85 1.12
N THR A 94 5.68 -5.71 0.40
CA THR A 94 6.37 -6.82 -0.28
C THR A 94 6.77 -7.92 0.69
N THR A 95 7.29 -7.54 1.87
CA THR A 95 7.70 -8.50 2.89
C THR A 95 6.52 -9.28 3.46
N ILE A 96 5.38 -8.63 3.69
CA ILE A 96 4.16 -9.31 4.17
C ILE A 96 3.62 -10.24 3.08
N LEU A 97 3.50 -9.76 1.84
CA LEU A 97 2.93 -10.55 0.74
C LEU A 97 3.76 -11.78 0.42
N ASN A 98 5.08 -11.63 0.27
CA ASN A 98 5.94 -12.70 -0.24
C ASN A 98 6.65 -13.50 0.85
N GLY A 99 6.62 -13.00 2.10
CA GLY A 99 7.43 -13.54 3.17
C GLY A 99 8.92 -13.21 2.98
N ARG A 100 9.73 -13.54 3.98
CA ARG A 100 11.18 -13.37 3.91
C ARG A 100 11.87 -14.28 4.92
N GLY A 101 12.87 -15.06 4.48
CA GLY A 101 13.54 -16.02 5.38
C GLY A 101 12.55 -17.02 5.96
N GLY A 102 12.38 -17.04 7.28
CA GLY A 102 11.40 -17.89 7.98
C GLY A 102 9.98 -17.33 8.04
N MET A 103 9.75 -16.09 7.57
CA MET A 103 8.42 -15.49 7.54
C MET A 103 7.58 -16.09 6.41
N PRO A 104 6.37 -16.61 6.69
CA PRO A 104 5.50 -17.16 5.65
C PRO A 104 4.96 -16.06 4.72
N ARG A 105 4.47 -16.50 3.56
CA ARG A 105 3.76 -15.62 2.60
C ARG A 105 2.31 -15.46 3.02
N PHE A 106 1.77 -14.27 2.79
CA PHE A 106 0.38 -13.95 3.09
C PHE A 106 -0.41 -13.46 1.87
N ASP A 107 0.18 -13.52 0.67
CA ASP A 107 -0.40 -13.04 -0.58
C ASP A 107 -1.72 -13.71 -0.96
N THR A 108 -1.93 -14.96 -0.57
CA THR A 108 -3.16 -15.73 -0.83
C THR A 108 -4.07 -15.87 0.39
N THR A 109 -3.61 -15.43 1.57
CA THR A 109 -4.31 -15.59 2.84
C THR A 109 -5.18 -14.40 3.18
N TYR A 110 -4.70 -13.19 2.86
CA TYR A 110 -5.34 -11.93 3.22
C TYR A 110 -5.64 -11.07 2.00
N SER A 111 -6.76 -10.33 2.06
CA SER A 111 -7.14 -9.34 1.06
C SER A 111 -6.18 -8.13 1.09
N ASP A 112 -6.31 -7.23 0.11
CA ASP A 112 -5.51 -6.01 0.07
C ASP A 112 -5.85 -5.10 1.26
N GLU A 113 -7.11 -5.06 1.68
CA GLU A 113 -7.57 -4.33 2.86
C GLU A 113 -6.97 -4.90 4.15
N ASP A 114 -6.94 -6.23 4.30
CA ASP A 114 -6.34 -6.87 5.48
C ASP A 114 -4.83 -6.62 5.55
N ILE A 115 -4.11 -6.73 4.42
CA ILE A 115 -2.67 -6.44 4.37
C ILE A 115 -2.41 -4.96 4.67
N ALA A 116 -3.24 -4.04 4.13
CA ALA A 116 -3.15 -2.61 4.43
C ALA A 116 -3.38 -2.35 5.92
N ALA A 117 -4.34 -3.02 6.53
CA ALA A 117 -4.64 -2.91 7.97
C ALA A 117 -3.45 -3.41 8.82
N ILE A 118 -2.87 -4.58 8.51
CA ILE A 118 -1.68 -5.11 9.19
C ILE A 118 -0.51 -4.14 9.06
N ALA A 119 -0.23 -3.66 7.84
CA ALA A 119 0.88 -2.76 7.59
C ALA A 119 0.69 -1.42 8.31
N THR A 120 -0.53 -0.87 8.32
CA THR A 120 -0.86 0.35 9.05
C THR A 120 -0.65 0.17 10.55
N PHE A 121 -1.17 -0.91 11.14
CA PHE A 121 -0.97 -1.22 12.56
C PHE A 121 0.52 -1.27 12.90
N VAL A 122 1.31 -2.06 12.17
CA VAL A 122 2.76 -2.22 12.42
C VAL A 122 3.51 -0.89 12.29
N ARG A 123 3.09 0.00 11.39
CA ARG A 123 3.70 1.32 11.16
C ARG A 123 3.35 2.35 12.24
N GLN A 124 2.35 2.08 13.06
CA GLN A 124 1.84 3.04 14.07
C GLN A 124 1.84 2.47 15.49
N ALA A 125 2.13 1.17 15.66
CA ALA A 125 2.26 0.54 16.96
C ALA A 125 3.66 0.76 17.57
N TRP A 126 3.78 0.61 18.89
CA TRP A 126 5.05 0.62 19.63
C TRP A 126 5.90 1.88 19.39
N ASP A 127 5.28 3.05 19.41
CA ASP A 127 5.92 4.35 19.13
C ASP A 127 6.46 4.50 17.70
N ASN A 128 6.12 3.61 16.77
CA ASN A 128 6.29 3.85 15.35
C ASN A 128 5.33 4.97 14.93
N ASP A 129 5.84 5.92 14.14
CA ASP A 129 5.07 7.06 13.65
C ASP A 129 5.27 7.19 12.14
N ALA A 130 4.44 6.48 11.37
CA ALA A 130 4.48 6.54 9.91
C ALA A 130 3.07 6.49 9.32
N ALA A 131 2.93 7.06 8.12
CA ALA A 131 1.66 7.16 7.42
C ALA A 131 0.98 5.79 7.25
N PRO A 132 -0.37 5.73 7.30
CA PRO A 132 -1.11 4.52 7.04
C PRO A 132 -0.87 4.00 5.62
N VAL A 133 -1.13 2.72 5.41
CA VAL A 133 -1.06 2.05 4.10
C VAL A 133 -2.48 1.86 3.58
N THR A 134 -2.68 2.13 2.28
CA THR A 134 -3.98 1.93 1.63
C THR A 134 -4.06 0.58 0.90
N ALA A 135 -5.29 0.09 0.69
CA ALA A 135 -5.52 -1.14 -0.08
C ALA A 135 -5.03 -1.01 -1.53
N GLU A 136 -5.11 0.19 -2.11
CA GLU A 136 -4.62 0.47 -3.46
C GLU A 136 -3.10 0.30 -3.57
N GLN A 137 -2.34 0.77 -2.57
CA GLN A 137 -0.90 0.56 -2.52
C GLN A 137 -0.56 -0.93 -2.44
N VAL A 138 -1.32 -1.69 -1.66
CA VAL A 138 -1.15 -3.16 -1.58
C VAL A 138 -1.47 -3.82 -2.92
N ALA A 139 -2.57 -3.45 -3.57
CA ALA A 139 -2.97 -3.97 -4.88
C ALA A 139 -1.90 -3.69 -5.95
N GLU A 140 -1.32 -2.49 -5.96
CA GLU A 140 -0.24 -2.12 -6.88
C GLU A 140 1.00 -3.01 -6.67
N VAL A 141 1.43 -3.16 -5.42
CA VAL A 141 2.57 -4.02 -5.08
C VAL A 141 2.27 -5.48 -5.44
N ARG A 142 1.08 -6.00 -5.11
CA ARG A 142 0.66 -7.36 -5.47
C ARG A 142 0.67 -7.58 -6.99
N ALA A 143 0.17 -6.62 -7.77
CA ALA A 143 0.15 -6.69 -9.23
C ALA A 143 1.58 -6.75 -9.82
N SER A 144 2.57 -6.14 -9.16
CA SER A 144 3.96 -6.16 -9.62
C SER A 144 4.60 -7.56 -9.58
N PHE A 145 4.04 -8.48 -8.78
CA PHE A 145 4.47 -9.89 -8.69
C PHE A 145 3.60 -10.85 -9.50
N ALA A 146 2.44 -10.39 -9.98
CA ALA A 146 1.60 -11.22 -10.85
C ALA A 146 2.37 -11.50 -12.15
N PRO A 147 2.39 -12.73 -12.66
CA PRO A 147 2.91 -12.98 -13.98
C PRO A 147 2.15 -12.09 -14.98
N PRO A 148 2.82 -11.52 -16.00
CA PRO A 148 2.14 -10.71 -17.00
C PRO A 148 0.95 -11.48 -17.53
N ALA A 149 -0.23 -10.83 -17.55
CA ALA A 149 -1.43 -11.45 -18.07
C ALA A 149 -1.11 -11.96 -19.49
N VAL A 150 -1.01 -13.27 -19.62
CA VAL A 150 -0.95 -13.90 -20.93
C VAL A 150 -2.30 -13.61 -21.58
N ASN A 151 -2.33 -12.65 -22.51
CA ASN A 151 -3.44 -12.43 -23.40
C ASN A 151 -3.56 -13.69 -24.28
N THR A 152 -4.10 -14.76 -23.71
CA THR A 152 -4.52 -15.91 -24.48
C THR A 152 -5.79 -15.48 -25.21
N PRO A 153 -5.79 -15.35 -26.56
CA PRO A 153 -7.03 -15.07 -27.25
C PRO A 153 -8.01 -16.19 -26.89
N VAL A 154 -9.11 -15.84 -26.26
CA VAL A 154 -10.24 -16.76 -26.03
C VAL A 154 -10.74 -17.13 -27.41
N GLY A 155 -10.36 -18.31 -27.92
CA GLY A 155 -10.91 -18.81 -29.19
C GLY A 155 -10.07 -19.76 -30.03
N GLN A 156 -8.97 -20.31 -29.55
CA GLN A 156 -8.34 -21.42 -30.27
C GLN A 156 -8.50 -22.72 -29.45
N LYS A 157 -9.56 -23.47 -29.80
CA LYS A 157 -9.68 -24.87 -29.53
C LYS A 157 -8.45 -25.58 -30.11
N PRO A 158 -7.66 -26.34 -29.35
CA PRO A 158 -6.62 -27.17 -29.96
C PRO A 158 -7.27 -28.22 -30.81
N GLU A 159 -7.08 -28.13 -32.12
CA GLU A 159 -7.36 -29.24 -33.03
C GLU A 159 -6.43 -30.39 -32.69
N GLY A 160 -7.06 -31.54 -32.46
CA GLY A 160 -6.38 -32.74 -32.03
C GLY A 160 -5.44 -33.28 -33.08
N THR A 161 -4.19 -33.41 -32.69
CA THR A 161 -3.32 -34.44 -33.28
C THR A 161 -3.15 -35.52 -32.25
N GLY A 162 -3.79 -36.66 -32.56
CA GLY A 162 -3.68 -37.86 -31.76
C GLY A 162 -2.23 -38.30 -31.62
N ARG A 163 -1.80 -38.43 -30.39
CA ARG A 163 -0.62 -39.21 -30.05
C ARG A 163 -0.94 -40.07 -28.85
N SER A 164 -0.91 -41.36 -29.14
CA SER A 164 -1.11 -42.47 -28.23
C SER A 164 -0.27 -42.33 -26.96
N THR A 165 -0.94 -42.45 -25.81
CA THR A 165 -0.29 -42.61 -24.52
C THR A 165 0.35 -43.98 -24.40
N PRO A 166 1.63 -44.10 -23.96
CA PRO A 166 2.12 -45.37 -23.44
C PRO A 166 1.56 -45.56 -22.03
N GLU A 167 0.87 -46.64 -21.87
CA GLU A 167 0.40 -47.19 -20.60
C GLU A 167 1.61 -47.50 -19.72
N MET A 168 1.81 -46.76 -18.62
CA MET A 168 2.79 -47.11 -17.62
C MET A 168 2.13 -47.95 -16.54
N ASN A 169 2.46 -49.23 -16.61
CA ASN A 169 2.18 -50.28 -15.68
C ASN A 169 2.68 -49.91 -14.26
N ALA A 170 1.75 -49.64 -13.35
CA ALA A 170 2.04 -49.43 -11.93
C ALA A 170 2.13 -50.81 -11.24
N SER A 171 3.33 -51.22 -10.90
CA SER A 171 3.57 -52.31 -9.94
C SER A 171 3.35 -51.82 -8.51
N PRO A 172 2.64 -52.57 -7.66
CA PRO A 172 2.46 -52.19 -6.25
C PRO A 172 3.71 -52.55 -5.45
N VAL A 173 4.31 -51.54 -4.83
CA VAL A 173 5.36 -51.75 -3.83
C VAL A 173 4.71 -52.06 -2.48
N ALA A 174 4.89 -53.29 -2.04
CA ALA A 174 4.50 -53.73 -0.71
C ALA A 174 5.46 -53.20 0.35
N SER A 175 4.93 -52.50 1.33
CA SER A 175 5.68 -52.08 2.53
C SER A 175 5.78 -53.23 3.53
N PRO A 176 6.95 -53.55 4.11
CA PRO A 176 7.04 -54.50 5.20
C PRO A 176 6.62 -53.85 6.53
N VAL A 177 5.65 -54.49 7.19
CA VAL A 177 5.24 -54.23 8.57
C VAL A 177 6.36 -54.72 9.51
N ALA A 178 6.92 -53.82 10.30
CA ALA A 178 7.81 -54.18 11.38
C ALA A 178 7.00 -54.54 12.64
N THR A 179 7.19 -55.75 13.12
CA THR A 179 6.64 -56.27 14.38
C THR A 179 7.55 -55.84 15.52
N PRO A 180 7.03 -55.30 16.66
CA PRO A 180 7.85 -55.05 17.83
C PRO A 180 8.12 -56.38 18.57
N ALA A 181 9.39 -56.61 18.91
CA ALA A 181 9.82 -57.70 19.79
C ALA A 181 9.58 -57.35 21.26
N ALA A 182 9.23 -58.37 22.06
CA ALA A 182 8.94 -58.33 23.48
C ALA A 182 10.10 -57.92 24.37
#